data_d19f3886954cbcb625df854ad5e42e38
#
_entry.id   d19f3886954cbcb625df854ad5e42e38
#
_cell.length_a   1.000
_cell.length_b   1.000
_cell.length_c   1.000
_cell.angle_alpha   90.00
_cell.angle_beta   90.00
_cell.angle_gamma   90.00
#
_symmetry.space_group_name_H-M   'P 1'
#
loop_
_entity.id
_entity.type
_entity.pdbx_description
1 polymer ?
#
loop_
_entity_poly.entity_id
_entity_poly.type
_entity_poly.pdbx_seq_one_letter_code
_entity_poly.pdbx_strand_id
1 'polypeptide(L)'
;MLALALSCAPPVGAQQAGPPAPPLPQTLARDDQGRATIRAVRITTPMHVDGKLDEAVYSSIQPATDFIQMEPNGGATATEKTEVWVFFDRDNVYVSFRAWESEPGRTIANEMRRDSNNIRQGDSVGFSFDTFRDRRNAIQFEANSLGARTDGQSTNERQYNADWNPVWSLAAGKFEGGWTIEAAIPFKSIRYGPGTVQDWGFQARRTNKWKNEIAYLTRIPPAFGLGRADFSASLYAALVGVEAPPLSRNFELKPYAIGDLTTDNTVAQPTGTEPDGDIGVDAKYGITQNITADLTYNTDFAQVEADEQQVNLTRFSLFFPEKRDFFLENQGVFTFGNNSSGGSNNNTSDVPLLFYSRRIGLSNNREVPIWGGGRVTGRVGRYQLGVIDMQTKEDAAA
;
A
#
# COMPACT_ATOMS: atom_id res chain seq x y z
N MET A 1 6.98 -26.59 -8.58
CA MET A 1 5.70 -26.34 -9.31
C MET A 1 5.87 -25.06 -10.13
N LEU A 2 5.75 -25.16 -11.46
CA LEU A 2 5.85 -23.98 -12.34
C LEU A 2 4.44 -23.41 -12.56
N ALA A 3 4.21 -22.17 -12.18
CA ALA A 3 2.96 -21.45 -12.46
C ALA A 3 3.25 -20.26 -13.38
N LEU A 4 2.59 -20.22 -14.54
CA LEU A 4 2.65 -19.12 -15.50
C LEU A 4 1.33 -18.35 -15.47
N ALA A 5 1.38 -17.07 -15.14
CA ALA A 5 0.23 -16.19 -15.17
C ALA A 5 0.37 -15.13 -16.27
N LEU A 6 -0.54 -15.11 -17.22
CA LEU A 6 -0.63 -14.09 -18.25
C LEU A 6 -2.04 -13.49 -18.22
N SER A 7 -2.17 -12.26 -17.76
CA SER A 7 -3.45 -11.54 -17.79
C SER A 7 -3.44 -10.44 -18.85
N CYS A 8 -4.49 -10.39 -19.66
CA CYS A 8 -4.70 -9.32 -20.64
C CYS A 8 -5.55 -8.23 -19.98
N ALA A 9 -5.00 -7.02 -19.84
CA ALA A 9 -5.81 -5.88 -19.44
C ALA A 9 -6.78 -5.54 -20.58
N PRO A 10 -8.09 -5.34 -20.32
CA PRO A 10 -9.02 -4.87 -21.34
C PRO A 10 -8.55 -3.51 -21.88
N PRO A 11 -8.88 -3.16 -23.13
CA PRO A 11 -8.53 -1.86 -23.67
C PRO A 11 -9.13 -0.78 -22.74
N VAL A 12 -8.29 0.12 -22.28
CA VAL A 12 -8.72 1.29 -21.51
C VAL A 12 -9.61 2.09 -22.48
N GLY A 13 -10.91 2.01 -22.31
CA GLY A 13 -11.83 2.93 -22.99
C GLY A 13 -11.36 4.35 -22.70
N ALA A 14 -11.48 5.24 -23.66
CA ALA A 14 -11.07 6.65 -23.53
C ALA A 14 -11.80 7.27 -22.32
N GLN A 15 -11.24 7.07 -21.14
CA GLN A 15 -11.73 7.72 -19.92
C GLN A 15 -11.38 9.18 -20.03
N GLN A 16 -12.36 10.03 -19.83
CA GLN A 16 -12.20 11.46 -19.93
C GLN A 16 -11.06 11.92 -19.03
N ALA A 17 -10.08 12.56 -19.62
CA ALA A 17 -9.00 13.18 -18.88
C ALA A 17 -9.56 14.25 -17.93
N GLY A 18 -8.93 14.46 -16.78
CA GLY A 18 -9.22 15.61 -15.92
C GLY A 18 -8.89 16.93 -16.62
N PRO A 19 -9.17 18.07 -15.99
CA PRO A 19 -8.83 19.38 -16.53
C PRO A 19 -7.32 19.50 -16.76
N PRO A 20 -6.86 20.41 -17.62
CA PRO A 20 -5.43 20.64 -17.82
C PRO A 20 -4.76 21.09 -16.51
N ALA A 21 -3.48 20.74 -16.36
CA ALA A 21 -2.71 21.13 -15.18
C ALA A 21 -2.63 22.67 -15.05
N PRO A 22 -2.86 23.21 -13.84
CA PRO A 22 -2.82 24.65 -13.63
C PRO A 22 -1.37 25.18 -13.74
N PRO A 23 -1.19 26.45 -14.12
CA PRO A 23 0.12 27.09 -14.01
C PRO A 23 0.48 27.35 -12.54
N LEU A 24 1.77 27.33 -12.21
CA LEU A 24 2.25 27.74 -10.89
C LEU A 24 1.90 29.23 -10.62
N PRO A 25 1.61 29.63 -9.38
CA PRO A 25 1.75 28.87 -8.12
C PRO A 25 0.59 27.93 -7.80
N GLN A 26 -0.45 27.87 -8.63
CA GLN A 26 -1.58 26.97 -8.44
C GLN A 26 -1.19 25.51 -8.67
N THR A 27 -1.67 24.62 -7.83
CA THR A 27 -1.38 23.18 -7.95
C THR A 27 -2.59 22.32 -8.26
N LEU A 28 -3.82 22.85 -8.10
CA LEU A 28 -5.06 22.12 -8.32
C LEU A 28 -5.90 22.79 -9.42
N ALA A 29 -6.32 22.00 -10.40
CA ALA A 29 -7.44 22.32 -11.28
C ALA A 29 -8.54 21.27 -11.08
N ARG A 30 -9.80 21.70 -11.05
CA ARG A 30 -10.98 20.81 -10.88
C ARG A 30 -12.07 21.23 -11.85
N ASP A 31 -12.78 20.26 -12.39
CA ASP A 31 -13.95 20.51 -13.23
C ASP A 31 -15.26 20.37 -12.44
N ASP A 32 -16.38 20.68 -13.08
CA ASP A 32 -17.73 20.64 -12.48
C ASP A 32 -18.16 19.22 -12.07
N GLN A 33 -17.49 18.19 -12.59
CA GLN A 33 -17.74 16.81 -12.22
C GLN A 33 -16.92 16.34 -11.03
N GLY A 34 -16.06 17.22 -10.50
CA GLY A 34 -15.16 16.93 -9.37
C GLY A 34 -13.93 16.11 -9.77
N ARG A 35 -13.63 15.99 -11.08
CA ARG A 35 -12.36 15.43 -11.54
C ARG A 35 -11.27 16.49 -11.37
N ALA A 36 -10.10 16.05 -10.98
CA ALA A 36 -9.01 16.96 -10.65
C ALA A 36 -7.70 16.60 -11.35
N THR A 37 -6.89 17.61 -11.58
CA THR A 37 -5.48 17.47 -11.96
C THR A 37 -4.65 18.25 -10.95
N ILE A 38 -3.63 17.61 -10.42
CA ILE A 38 -2.69 18.17 -9.46
C ILE A 38 -1.32 18.26 -10.12
N ARG A 39 -0.65 19.37 -9.87
CA ARG A 39 0.74 19.54 -10.25
C ARG A 39 1.67 19.29 -9.08
N ALA A 40 2.55 18.31 -9.21
CA ALA A 40 3.69 18.15 -8.32
C ALA A 40 4.73 19.25 -8.63
N VAL A 41 5.39 19.75 -7.59
CA VAL A 41 6.37 20.83 -7.74
C VAL A 41 7.75 20.35 -7.32
N ARG A 42 8.72 20.56 -8.20
CA ARG A 42 10.11 20.24 -7.91
C ARG A 42 10.68 21.21 -6.89
N ILE A 43 11.34 20.67 -5.87
CA ILE A 43 12.11 21.44 -4.90
C ILE A 43 13.60 21.23 -5.12
N THR A 44 14.38 22.28 -4.88
CA THR A 44 15.85 22.27 -5.04
C THR A 44 16.57 22.11 -3.71
N THR A 45 15.92 22.47 -2.62
CA THR A 45 16.40 22.27 -1.25
C THR A 45 15.65 21.09 -0.65
N PRO A 46 16.33 20.07 -0.11
CA PRO A 46 15.68 18.96 0.57
C PRO A 46 14.78 19.45 1.69
N MET A 47 13.61 18.85 1.82
CA MET A 47 12.65 19.14 2.87
C MET A 47 13.07 18.51 4.19
N HIS A 48 12.92 19.23 5.26
CA HIS A 48 13.20 18.73 6.60
C HIS A 48 11.90 18.20 7.22
N VAL A 49 11.73 16.89 7.19
CA VAL A 49 10.52 16.23 7.67
C VAL A 49 10.49 16.28 9.20
N ASP A 50 9.97 17.38 9.77
CA ASP A 50 9.89 17.60 11.23
C ASP A 50 8.45 17.94 11.70
N GLY A 51 7.50 17.99 10.76
CA GLY A 51 6.10 18.30 11.02
C GLY A 51 5.78 19.79 11.04
N LYS A 52 6.74 20.67 10.70
CA LYS A 52 6.50 22.11 10.57
C LYS A 52 6.52 22.49 9.10
N LEU A 53 5.47 23.11 8.64
CA LEU A 53 5.37 23.59 7.27
C LEU A 53 5.92 25.01 7.20
N ASP A 54 7.21 25.20 7.52
CA ASP A 54 7.86 26.50 7.61
C ASP A 54 8.89 26.78 6.47
N GLU A 55 9.17 25.78 5.62
CA GLU A 55 9.99 26.03 4.44
C GLU A 55 9.35 27.03 3.48
N ALA A 56 10.18 27.83 2.83
CA ALA A 56 9.73 28.88 1.92
C ALA A 56 8.81 28.39 0.79
N VAL A 57 8.90 27.12 0.42
CA VAL A 57 8.05 26.52 -0.62
C VAL A 57 6.58 26.53 -0.25
N TYR A 58 6.22 26.36 1.03
CA TYR A 58 4.82 26.37 1.48
C TYR A 58 4.16 27.74 1.37
N SER A 59 4.95 28.81 1.43
CA SER A 59 4.43 30.18 1.23
C SER A 59 4.40 30.59 -0.24
N SER A 60 5.21 29.98 -1.10
CA SER A 60 5.32 30.33 -2.52
C SER A 60 4.40 29.49 -3.41
N ILE A 61 4.00 28.30 -2.99
CA ILE A 61 3.17 27.36 -3.76
C ILE A 61 1.82 27.21 -3.08
N GLN A 62 0.75 27.44 -3.84
CA GLN A 62 -0.62 27.26 -3.32
C GLN A 62 -0.92 25.76 -3.13
N PRO A 63 -1.55 25.40 -1.99
CA PRO A 63 -1.98 24.02 -1.75
C PRO A 63 -3.12 23.59 -2.67
N ALA A 64 -3.25 22.31 -2.90
CA ALA A 64 -4.53 21.73 -3.31
C ALA A 64 -5.46 21.71 -2.09
N THR A 65 -6.69 22.20 -2.26
CA THR A 65 -7.67 22.38 -1.20
C THR A 65 -9.10 22.03 -1.69
N ASP A 66 -10.13 22.51 -1.01
CA ASP A 66 -11.54 22.34 -1.39
C ASP A 66 -11.93 20.84 -1.52
N PHE A 67 -11.62 20.09 -0.46
CA PHE A 67 -12.00 18.69 -0.36
C PHE A 67 -13.53 18.54 -0.43
N ILE A 68 -13.98 17.45 -1.01
CA ILE A 68 -15.38 17.15 -1.27
C ILE A 68 -15.81 16.04 -0.32
N GLN A 69 -16.88 16.25 0.43
CA GLN A 69 -17.43 15.24 1.32
C GLN A 69 -17.90 14.01 0.54
N MET A 70 -17.51 12.83 1.02
CA MET A 70 -18.18 11.59 0.73
C MET A 70 -19.27 11.33 1.77
N GLU A 71 -18.99 11.62 3.04
CA GLU A 71 -19.90 11.53 4.18
C GLU A 71 -19.76 12.76 5.08
N PRO A 72 -20.83 13.20 5.74
CA PRO A 72 -22.19 12.72 5.65
C PRO A 72 -22.95 13.24 4.41
N ASN A 73 -22.52 14.36 3.81
CA ASN A 73 -23.24 15.05 2.74
C ASN A 73 -22.49 14.90 1.41
N GLY A 74 -22.66 13.75 0.75
CA GLY A 74 -21.92 13.41 -0.47
C GLY A 74 -21.98 14.48 -1.56
N GLY A 75 -20.81 14.99 -1.95
CA GLY A 75 -20.66 16.05 -2.95
C GLY A 75 -20.64 17.47 -2.39
N ALA A 76 -20.91 17.68 -1.09
CA ALA A 76 -20.75 18.98 -0.44
C ALA A 76 -19.27 19.32 -0.21
N THR A 77 -18.95 20.58 -0.02
CA THR A 77 -17.61 21.01 0.42
C THR A 77 -17.34 20.52 1.84
N ALA A 78 -16.10 20.12 2.12
CA ALA A 78 -15.66 19.75 3.47
C ALA A 78 -15.85 20.92 4.44
N THR A 79 -16.28 20.61 5.66
CA THR A 79 -16.56 21.65 6.69
C THR A 79 -15.28 22.12 7.38
N GLU A 80 -14.21 21.34 7.33
CA GLU A 80 -12.89 21.71 7.83
C GLU A 80 -11.89 21.82 6.66
N LYS A 81 -11.22 22.95 6.59
CA LYS A 81 -10.24 23.19 5.53
C LYS A 81 -9.09 22.20 5.63
N THR A 82 -8.75 21.60 4.51
CA THR A 82 -7.59 20.74 4.37
C THR A 82 -6.76 21.22 3.19
N GLU A 83 -5.48 21.37 3.42
CA GLU A 83 -4.49 21.76 2.42
C GLU A 83 -3.52 20.60 2.21
N VAL A 84 -3.21 20.29 0.96
CA VAL A 84 -2.24 19.26 0.59
C VAL A 84 -1.30 19.77 -0.48
N TRP A 85 -0.02 19.47 -0.33
CA TRP A 85 1.04 19.73 -1.31
C TRP A 85 1.68 18.42 -1.73
N VAL A 86 2.09 18.34 -2.97
CA VAL A 86 2.94 17.27 -3.50
C VAL A 86 4.18 17.88 -4.07
N PHE A 87 5.30 17.60 -3.43
CA PHE A 87 6.62 18.04 -3.88
C PHE A 87 7.48 16.85 -4.26
N PHE A 88 8.56 17.07 -4.95
CA PHE A 88 9.58 16.05 -5.19
C PHE A 88 10.96 16.69 -5.38
N ASP A 89 11.97 15.92 -5.05
CA ASP A 89 13.35 16.20 -5.37
C ASP A 89 13.96 15.06 -6.21
N ARG A 90 15.26 14.87 -6.15
CA ARG A 90 15.92 13.77 -6.86
C ARG A 90 15.63 12.40 -6.25
N ASP A 91 15.42 12.33 -4.95
CA ASP A 91 15.41 11.07 -4.20
C ASP A 91 14.02 10.71 -3.64
N ASN A 92 13.16 11.71 -3.42
CA ASN A 92 11.90 11.53 -2.71
C ASN A 92 10.73 12.23 -3.40
N VAL A 93 9.54 11.68 -3.17
CA VAL A 93 8.27 12.39 -3.28
C VAL A 93 7.84 12.77 -1.87
N TYR A 94 7.39 14.00 -1.68
CA TYR A 94 6.91 14.54 -0.43
C TYR A 94 5.42 14.82 -0.53
N VAL A 95 4.68 14.47 0.53
CA VAL A 95 3.27 14.84 0.67
C VAL A 95 3.08 15.49 2.02
N SER A 96 2.60 16.72 2.01
CA SER A 96 2.41 17.50 3.23
C SER A 96 0.96 17.92 3.36
N PHE A 97 0.43 17.82 4.57
CA PHE A 97 -0.92 18.24 4.91
C PHE A 97 -0.92 19.31 5.97
N ARG A 98 -1.79 20.29 5.81
CA ARG A 98 -2.24 21.19 6.89
C ARG A 98 -3.72 21.01 7.09
N ALA A 99 -4.05 20.44 8.22
CA ALA A 99 -5.40 20.08 8.60
C ALA A 99 -5.92 21.10 9.59
N TRP A 100 -6.77 22.02 9.11
CA TRP A 100 -7.41 23.04 9.94
C TRP A 100 -8.53 22.43 10.76
N GLU A 101 -8.74 22.95 11.93
CA GLU A 101 -9.78 22.56 12.87
C GLU A 101 -10.47 23.81 13.40
N SER A 102 -11.79 23.89 13.28
CA SER A 102 -12.56 24.95 13.92
C SER A 102 -12.55 24.84 15.45
N GLU A 103 -12.41 23.62 15.95
CA GLU A 103 -12.31 23.29 17.38
C GLU A 103 -11.14 22.31 17.62
N PRO A 104 -9.88 22.78 17.69
CA PRO A 104 -8.70 21.92 17.83
C PRO A 104 -8.72 21.02 19.07
N GLY A 105 -9.44 21.41 20.12
CA GLY A 105 -9.61 20.62 21.34
C GLY A 105 -10.47 19.36 21.14
N ARG A 106 -11.15 19.20 20.03
CA ARG A 106 -11.97 18.02 19.69
C ARG A 106 -11.27 17.02 18.78
N THR A 107 -10.03 17.26 18.42
CA THR A 107 -9.24 16.31 17.63
C THR A 107 -9.14 14.97 18.35
N ILE A 108 -9.55 13.89 17.68
CA ILE A 108 -9.54 12.54 18.22
C ILE A 108 -8.37 11.79 17.63
N ALA A 109 -7.34 11.51 18.42
CA ALA A 109 -6.19 10.69 18.01
C ALA A 109 -5.69 9.90 19.21
N ASN A 110 -5.94 8.59 19.19
CA ASN A 110 -5.65 7.68 20.31
C ASN A 110 -4.67 6.57 19.94
N GLU A 111 -4.29 6.47 18.65
CA GLU A 111 -3.40 5.43 18.16
C GLU A 111 -2.02 6.01 17.86
N MET A 112 -0.98 5.32 18.32
CA MET A 112 0.42 5.68 18.06
C MET A 112 1.22 4.54 17.42
N ARG A 113 0.64 3.34 17.36
CA ARG A 113 1.32 2.17 16.80
C ARG A 113 1.30 2.24 15.28
N ARG A 114 2.40 1.79 14.67
CA ARG A 114 2.46 1.56 13.24
C ARG A 114 1.53 0.40 12.84
N ASP A 115 0.95 0.50 11.67
CA ASP A 115 0.12 -0.52 11.00
C ASP A 115 -1.09 -0.98 11.83
N SER A 116 -1.56 -0.10 12.72
CA SER A 116 -2.76 -0.35 13.51
C SER A 116 -4.02 -0.03 12.73
N ASN A 117 -4.96 -0.99 12.67
CA ASN A 117 -6.28 -0.77 12.10
C ASN A 117 -7.11 0.31 12.83
N ASN A 118 -6.68 0.70 14.04
CA ASN A 118 -7.36 1.69 14.85
C ASN A 118 -7.06 3.13 14.44
N ILE A 119 -6.11 3.37 13.54
CA ILE A 119 -5.79 4.73 13.06
C ILE A 119 -7.04 5.42 12.47
N ARG A 120 -7.90 4.65 11.83
CA ARG A 120 -9.18 5.12 11.24
C ARG A 120 -10.28 5.39 12.26
N GLN A 121 -10.07 5.06 13.52
CA GLN A 121 -11.00 5.39 14.60
C GLN A 121 -10.84 6.84 15.09
N GLY A 122 -9.79 7.53 14.65
CA GLY A 122 -9.49 8.93 14.96
C GLY A 122 -9.46 9.83 13.72
N ASP A 123 -9.06 11.09 13.97
CA ASP A 123 -8.80 12.07 12.92
C ASP A 123 -7.53 11.66 12.19
N SER A 124 -7.62 11.54 10.87
CA SER A 124 -6.52 11.10 10.05
C SER A 124 -6.52 11.76 8.67
N VAL A 125 -5.39 11.76 8.03
CA VAL A 125 -5.24 12.01 6.60
C VAL A 125 -4.72 10.75 5.92
N GLY A 126 -5.18 10.52 4.70
CA GLY A 126 -4.69 9.47 3.85
C GLY A 126 -4.31 10.02 2.49
N PHE A 127 -3.34 9.40 1.85
CA PHE A 127 -3.00 9.70 0.47
C PHE A 127 -2.61 8.43 -0.27
N SER A 128 -2.84 8.44 -1.57
CA SER A 128 -2.63 7.26 -2.40
C SER A 128 -2.08 7.65 -3.76
N PHE A 129 -1.23 6.79 -4.31
CA PHE A 129 -0.69 6.94 -5.64
C PHE A 129 -1.02 5.73 -6.52
N ASP A 130 -1.49 5.97 -7.73
CA ASP A 130 -1.44 5.03 -8.84
C ASP A 130 -0.24 5.40 -9.71
N THR A 131 0.91 4.81 -9.42
CA THR A 131 2.20 5.14 -10.02
C THR A 131 2.39 4.59 -11.43
N PHE A 132 1.51 3.71 -11.88
CA PHE A 132 1.50 3.17 -13.25
C PHE A 132 0.40 3.78 -14.12
N ARG A 133 -0.46 4.62 -13.55
CA ARG A 133 -1.63 5.19 -14.19
C ARG A 133 -2.54 4.14 -14.82
N ASP A 134 -2.62 2.97 -14.21
CA ASP A 134 -3.45 1.86 -14.69
C ASP A 134 -4.90 1.92 -14.18
N ARG A 135 -5.19 2.81 -13.23
CA ARG A 135 -6.50 3.08 -12.63
C ARG A 135 -7.13 1.84 -11.98
N ARG A 136 -6.30 0.97 -11.48
CA ARG A 136 -6.72 -0.30 -10.88
C ARG A 136 -5.92 -0.62 -9.61
N ASN A 137 -4.67 -0.21 -9.59
CA ASN A 137 -3.76 -0.52 -8.51
C ASN A 137 -3.24 0.78 -7.89
N ALA A 138 -3.10 0.78 -6.58
CA ALA A 138 -2.59 1.94 -5.87
C ALA A 138 -1.76 1.51 -4.64
N ILE A 139 -0.84 2.38 -4.26
CA ILE A 139 -0.15 2.34 -2.98
C ILE A 139 -0.77 3.40 -2.08
N GLN A 140 -0.95 3.08 -0.82
CA GLN A 140 -1.69 3.90 0.13
C GLN A 140 -0.86 4.15 1.38
N PHE A 141 -1.02 5.35 1.91
CA PHE A 141 -0.39 5.83 3.12
C PHE A 141 -1.43 6.57 3.96
N GLU A 142 -1.39 6.39 5.26
CA GLU A 142 -2.31 7.06 6.18
C GLU A 142 -1.56 7.48 7.44
N ALA A 143 -1.92 8.62 8.00
CA ALA A 143 -1.34 9.14 9.22
C ALA A 143 -2.36 9.90 10.06
N ASN A 144 -2.13 9.95 11.37
CA ASN A 144 -2.92 10.77 12.28
C ASN A 144 -2.07 11.90 12.90
N SER A 145 -2.69 12.77 13.67
CA SER A 145 -2.05 13.94 14.31
C SER A 145 -1.03 13.59 15.39
N LEU A 146 -0.88 12.33 15.78
CA LEU A 146 0.13 11.84 16.72
C LEU A 146 1.33 11.20 16.01
N GLY A 147 1.30 11.09 14.67
CA GLY A 147 2.37 10.46 13.89
C GLY A 147 2.24 8.94 13.78
N ALA A 148 1.15 8.33 14.24
CA ALA A 148 0.85 6.96 13.86
C ALA A 148 0.64 6.88 12.35
N ARG A 149 1.13 5.81 11.75
CA ARG A 149 1.08 5.62 10.29
C ARG A 149 0.77 4.20 9.92
N THR A 150 0.15 4.03 8.76
CA THR A 150 -0.06 2.75 8.11
C THR A 150 0.12 2.89 6.61
N ASP A 151 0.48 1.80 5.98
CA ASP A 151 0.67 1.73 4.54
C ASP A 151 0.11 0.42 3.98
N GLY A 152 -0.04 0.33 2.67
CA GLY A 152 -0.54 -0.86 2.01
C GLY A 152 -0.70 -0.68 0.51
N GLN A 153 -1.07 -1.76 -0.14
CA GLN A 153 -1.34 -1.79 -1.59
C GLN A 153 -2.76 -2.23 -1.87
N SER A 154 -3.39 -1.58 -2.83
CA SER A 154 -4.65 -2.07 -3.39
C SER A 154 -4.44 -2.61 -4.80
N THR A 155 -5.09 -3.73 -5.11
CA THR A 155 -5.05 -4.35 -6.42
C THR A 155 -6.47 -4.50 -6.96
N ASN A 156 -6.66 -4.13 -8.25
CA ASN A 156 -7.94 -4.20 -8.94
C ASN A 156 -9.09 -3.47 -8.21
N GLU A 157 -8.79 -2.40 -7.48
CA GLU A 157 -9.75 -1.60 -6.69
C GLU A 157 -10.54 -2.42 -5.65
N ARG A 158 -10.05 -3.58 -5.22
CA ARG A 158 -10.78 -4.49 -4.33
C ARG A 158 -9.94 -5.16 -3.27
N GLN A 159 -8.74 -5.56 -3.62
CA GLN A 159 -7.89 -6.33 -2.73
C GLN A 159 -6.91 -5.39 -2.06
N TYR A 160 -6.90 -5.36 -0.74
CA TYR A 160 -5.98 -4.58 0.05
C TYR A 160 -4.98 -5.50 0.73
N ASN A 161 -3.70 -5.20 0.55
CA ASN A 161 -2.59 -5.85 1.21
C ASN A 161 -1.98 -4.88 2.23
N ALA A 162 -2.25 -5.10 3.50
CA ALA A 162 -1.72 -4.31 4.61
C ALA A 162 -0.28 -4.73 5.00
N ASP A 163 0.20 -5.86 4.49
CA ASP A 163 1.53 -6.37 4.82
C ASP A 163 2.63 -5.78 3.90
N TRP A 164 2.22 -4.97 2.90
CA TRP A 164 3.18 -4.19 2.12
C TRP A 164 3.75 -3.07 3.00
N ASN A 165 5.05 -3.10 3.24
CA ASN A 165 5.72 -2.27 4.23
C ASN A 165 6.93 -1.55 3.62
N PRO A 166 6.72 -0.40 2.97
CA PRO A 166 7.79 0.38 2.36
C PRO A 166 8.56 1.20 3.41
N VAL A 167 9.77 1.57 3.06
CA VAL A 167 10.52 2.55 3.85
C VAL A 167 10.06 3.95 3.47
N TRP A 168 9.50 4.69 4.42
CA TRP A 168 9.13 6.08 4.29
C TRP A 168 9.20 6.81 5.63
N SER A 169 9.35 8.11 5.59
CA SER A 169 9.46 8.97 6.78
C SER A 169 8.20 9.80 6.94
N LEU A 170 7.83 10.04 8.19
CA LEU A 170 6.70 10.86 8.57
C LEU A 170 7.01 11.67 9.82
N ALA A 171 6.59 12.93 9.84
CA ALA A 171 6.48 13.73 11.04
C ALA A 171 5.10 14.39 11.13
N ALA A 172 4.58 14.46 12.36
CA ALA A 172 3.35 15.16 12.68
C ALA A 172 3.66 16.39 13.52
N GLY A 173 2.99 17.50 13.24
CA GLY A 173 3.12 18.75 13.97
C GLY A 173 1.77 19.29 14.41
N LYS A 174 1.79 20.29 15.29
CA LYS A 174 0.61 21.02 15.74
C LYS A 174 0.83 22.51 15.57
N PHE A 175 -0.24 23.23 15.26
CA PHE A 175 -0.29 24.68 15.24
C PHE A 175 -1.59 25.15 15.88
N GLU A 176 -1.74 26.44 16.11
CA GLU A 176 -2.89 26.99 16.84
C GLU A 176 -4.25 26.61 16.20
N GLY A 177 -4.30 26.52 14.88
CA GLY A 177 -5.51 26.20 14.12
C GLY A 177 -5.68 24.74 13.71
N GLY A 178 -4.87 23.80 14.22
CA GLY A 178 -4.98 22.39 13.83
C GLY A 178 -3.67 21.62 13.89
N TRP A 179 -3.41 20.78 12.89
CA TRP A 179 -2.24 19.92 12.85
C TRP A 179 -1.71 19.73 11.43
N THR A 180 -0.50 19.25 11.35
CA THR A 180 0.25 19.06 10.10
C THR A 180 0.81 17.65 10.00
N ILE A 181 1.03 17.21 8.78
CA ILE A 181 1.78 16.01 8.44
C ILE A 181 2.78 16.36 7.35
N GLU A 182 3.97 15.87 7.50
CA GLU A 182 4.99 15.81 6.45
C GLU A 182 5.40 14.37 6.22
N ALA A 183 5.35 13.93 4.99
CA ALA A 183 5.75 12.59 4.60
C ALA A 183 6.79 12.67 3.46
N ALA A 184 7.85 11.87 3.56
CA ALA A 184 8.83 11.68 2.51
C ALA A 184 8.87 10.21 2.09
N ILE A 185 8.59 9.95 0.83
CA ILE A 185 8.56 8.63 0.23
C ILE A 185 9.72 8.53 -0.76
N PRO A 186 10.78 7.76 -0.45
CA PRO A 186 11.87 7.56 -1.39
C PRO A 186 11.39 6.90 -2.69
N PHE A 187 11.84 7.40 -3.84
CA PHE A 187 11.52 6.76 -5.12
C PHE A 187 11.92 5.29 -5.17
N LYS A 188 12.97 4.90 -4.45
CA LYS A 188 13.40 3.49 -4.34
C LYS A 188 12.42 2.61 -3.58
N SER A 189 11.54 3.19 -2.75
CA SER A 189 10.54 2.44 -1.98
C SER A 189 9.25 2.18 -2.75
N ILE A 190 9.09 2.80 -3.91
CA ILE A 190 7.89 2.68 -4.75
C ILE A 190 8.28 2.27 -6.17
N ARG A 191 7.34 1.65 -6.87
CA ARG A 191 7.50 1.32 -8.29
C ARG A 191 6.65 2.23 -9.12
N TYR A 192 7.14 2.59 -10.30
CA TYR A 192 6.46 3.49 -11.21
C TYR A 192 6.73 3.15 -12.67
N GLY A 193 5.98 3.78 -13.57
CA GLY A 193 6.12 3.58 -15.01
C GLY A 193 7.48 4.02 -15.55
N PRO A 194 7.86 3.56 -16.77
CA PRO A 194 9.10 3.95 -17.42
C PRO A 194 9.10 5.43 -17.81
N GLY A 195 10.30 5.99 -17.92
CA GLY A 195 10.51 7.40 -18.29
C GLY A 195 10.75 8.29 -17.09
N THR A 196 11.39 9.44 -17.34
CA THR A 196 11.68 10.42 -16.29
C THR A 196 10.44 11.20 -15.89
N VAL A 197 9.67 11.67 -16.87
CA VAL A 197 8.41 12.38 -16.63
C VAL A 197 7.31 11.36 -16.36
N GLN A 198 6.67 11.50 -15.23
CA GLN A 198 5.63 10.59 -14.76
C GLN A 198 4.24 11.25 -14.81
N ASP A 199 3.24 10.45 -15.15
CA ASP A 199 1.82 10.79 -15.01
C ASP A 199 1.21 9.73 -14.07
N TRP A 200 0.92 10.14 -12.84
CA TRP A 200 0.38 9.26 -11.80
C TRP A 200 -1.09 9.56 -11.52
N GLY A 201 -1.73 8.67 -10.79
CA GLY A 201 -2.95 8.98 -10.08
C GLY A 201 -2.64 9.42 -8.66
N PHE A 202 -3.42 10.35 -8.12
CA PHE A 202 -3.29 10.80 -6.74
C PHE A 202 -4.65 11.01 -6.10
N GLN A 203 -4.78 10.57 -4.86
CA GLN A 203 -5.92 10.86 -4.01
C GLN A 203 -5.45 11.31 -2.65
N ALA A 204 -6.17 12.25 -2.06
CA ALA A 204 -6.00 12.66 -0.68
C ALA A 204 -7.34 12.58 0.05
N ARG A 205 -7.31 12.11 1.29
CA ARG A 205 -8.47 11.97 2.19
C ARG A 205 -8.23 12.71 3.49
N ARG A 206 -9.28 13.26 4.04
CA ARG A 206 -9.38 13.73 5.42
C ARG A 206 -10.51 13.01 6.13
N THR A 207 -10.24 12.48 7.30
CA THR A 207 -11.25 12.00 8.25
C THR A 207 -11.31 12.95 9.43
N ASN A 208 -12.46 13.53 9.69
CA ASN A 208 -12.76 14.32 10.89
C ASN A 208 -13.80 13.57 11.72
N LYS A 209 -13.36 12.96 12.80
CA LYS A 209 -14.17 11.98 13.54
C LYS A 209 -15.30 12.60 14.37
N TRP A 210 -15.04 13.73 15.01
CA TRP A 210 -16.06 14.34 15.84
C TRP A 210 -17.23 14.88 15.02
N LYS A 211 -17.00 15.19 13.72
CA LYS A 211 -18.05 15.56 12.77
C LYS A 211 -18.61 14.37 11.98
N ASN A 212 -18.03 13.18 12.11
CA ASN A 212 -18.28 12.03 11.25
C ASN A 212 -18.17 12.38 9.77
N GLU A 213 -17.21 13.24 9.45
CA GLU A 213 -16.98 13.72 8.09
C GLU A 213 -15.78 13.01 7.46
N ILE A 214 -15.98 12.56 6.23
CA ILE A 214 -14.92 12.05 5.38
C ILE A 214 -14.96 12.77 4.05
N ALA A 215 -13.86 13.41 3.72
CA ALA A 215 -13.72 14.20 2.52
C ALA A 215 -12.50 13.76 1.71
N TYR A 216 -12.63 13.85 0.40
CA TYR A 216 -11.61 13.49 -0.58
C TYR A 216 -11.29 14.66 -1.48
N LEU A 217 -10.11 14.62 -2.08
CA LEU A 217 -9.67 15.63 -3.04
C LEU A 217 -10.50 15.58 -4.33
N THR A 218 -10.89 14.38 -4.79
CA THR A 218 -11.82 14.19 -5.90
C THR A 218 -13.19 13.73 -5.38
N ARG A 219 -14.21 13.89 -6.20
CA ARG A 219 -15.55 13.44 -5.84
C ARG A 219 -15.64 11.92 -5.81
N ILE A 220 -15.93 11.34 -4.65
CA ILE A 220 -16.20 9.92 -4.49
C ILE A 220 -17.71 9.74 -4.23
N PRO A 221 -18.42 8.92 -5.04
CA PRO A 221 -19.82 8.65 -4.78
C PRO A 221 -19.99 7.88 -3.46
N PRO A 222 -20.95 8.27 -2.57
CA PRO A 222 -21.20 7.58 -1.30
C PRO A 222 -21.51 6.09 -1.45
N ALA A 223 -22.04 5.66 -2.59
CA ALA A 223 -22.33 4.27 -2.89
C ALA A 223 -21.10 3.36 -2.89
N PHE A 224 -19.89 3.91 -2.98
CA PHE A 224 -18.65 3.12 -2.84
C PHE A 224 -18.41 2.65 -1.42
N GLY A 225 -18.93 3.36 -0.41
CA GLY A 225 -18.66 3.10 1.00
C GLY A 225 -17.18 3.33 1.37
N LEU A 226 -16.92 3.45 2.66
CA LEU A 226 -15.58 3.79 3.18
C LEU A 226 -14.49 2.77 2.77
N GLY A 227 -14.82 1.49 2.86
CA GLY A 227 -13.85 0.42 2.60
C GLY A 227 -13.41 0.32 1.14
N ARG A 228 -14.15 0.93 0.20
CA ARG A 228 -13.84 0.88 -1.23
C ARG A 228 -13.37 2.22 -1.79
N ALA A 229 -13.76 3.31 -1.15
CA ALA A 229 -13.45 4.66 -1.61
C ALA A 229 -11.95 4.90 -1.77
N ASP A 230 -11.16 4.49 -0.77
CA ASP A 230 -9.69 4.62 -0.79
C ASP A 230 -9.04 3.78 -1.89
N PHE A 231 -9.68 2.71 -2.35
CA PHE A 231 -9.13 1.80 -3.34
C PHE A 231 -9.53 2.12 -4.77
N SER A 232 -10.41 3.11 -4.95
CA SER A 232 -10.97 3.45 -6.27
C SER A 232 -10.00 4.29 -7.10
N ALA A 233 -8.90 3.68 -7.54
CA ALA A 233 -7.85 4.32 -8.33
C ALA A 233 -8.37 4.95 -9.64
N SER A 234 -9.48 4.44 -10.17
CA SER A 234 -10.17 5.00 -11.34
C SER A 234 -10.70 6.42 -11.12
N LEU A 235 -10.93 6.80 -9.86
CA LEU A 235 -11.44 8.12 -9.46
C LEU A 235 -10.34 9.10 -8.99
N TYR A 236 -9.07 8.68 -9.00
CA TYR A 236 -7.97 9.53 -8.57
C TYR A 236 -7.75 10.69 -9.55
N ALA A 237 -7.31 11.81 -8.98
CA ALA A 237 -6.82 12.96 -9.75
C ALA A 237 -5.62 12.57 -10.62
N ALA A 238 -5.43 13.27 -11.73
CA ALA A 238 -4.16 13.20 -12.45
C ALA A 238 -3.09 13.95 -11.64
N LEU A 239 -1.96 13.30 -11.34
CA LEU A 239 -0.78 13.94 -10.76
C LEU A 239 0.28 14.07 -11.84
N VAL A 240 0.55 15.28 -12.25
CA VAL A 240 1.48 15.59 -13.34
C VAL A 240 2.69 16.39 -12.84
N GLY A 241 3.77 16.34 -13.61
CA GLY A 241 4.98 17.10 -13.33
C GLY A 241 5.97 16.42 -12.39
N VAL A 242 5.69 15.19 -11.94
CA VAL A 242 6.68 14.38 -11.21
C VAL A 242 7.78 13.99 -12.18
N GLU A 243 9.03 14.22 -11.80
CA GLU A 243 10.21 13.73 -12.51
C GLU A 243 10.91 12.70 -11.62
N ALA A 244 10.66 11.44 -11.89
CA ALA A 244 11.28 10.34 -11.16
C ALA A 244 12.65 10.01 -11.74
N PRO A 245 13.62 9.60 -10.91
CA PRO A 245 14.90 9.12 -11.41
C PRO A 245 14.69 7.90 -12.31
N PRO A 246 15.52 7.73 -13.34
CA PRO A 246 15.47 6.50 -14.12
C PRO A 246 15.69 5.34 -13.15
N LEU A 247 14.80 4.35 -13.19
CA LEU A 247 14.93 3.16 -12.35
C LEU A 247 16.30 2.52 -12.64
N SER A 248 17.18 2.59 -11.66
CA SER A 248 18.44 1.86 -11.72
C SER A 248 18.14 0.36 -11.66
N ARG A 249 19.06 -0.47 -12.19
CA ARG A 249 19.02 -1.92 -11.94
C ARG A 249 19.26 -2.14 -10.46
N ASN A 250 18.21 -2.03 -9.65
CA ASN A 250 18.31 -2.19 -8.22
C ASN A 250 18.55 -3.66 -7.90
N PHE A 251 19.66 -3.93 -7.25
CA PHE A 251 19.92 -5.20 -6.61
C PHE A 251 19.73 -5.00 -5.10
N GLU A 252 18.83 -5.76 -4.54
CA GLU A 252 18.56 -5.79 -3.10
C GLU A 252 18.86 -7.19 -2.59
N LEU A 253 19.58 -7.28 -1.49
CA LEU A 253 19.93 -8.52 -0.81
C LEU A 253 19.48 -8.41 0.65
N LYS A 254 18.65 -9.34 1.10
CA LYS A 254 18.15 -9.44 2.47
C LYS A 254 18.62 -10.76 3.08
N PRO A 255 19.79 -10.83 3.72
CA PRO A 255 20.15 -11.97 4.55
C PRO A 255 19.35 -11.95 5.84
N TYR A 256 18.99 -13.11 6.34
CA TYR A 256 18.33 -13.28 7.64
C TYR A 256 18.84 -14.52 8.36
N ALA A 257 18.70 -14.50 9.68
CA ALA A 257 18.98 -15.62 10.54
C ALA A 257 17.84 -15.75 11.55
N ILE A 258 17.39 -16.96 11.78
CA ILE A 258 16.32 -17.30 12.69
C ILE A 258 16.89 -18.24 13.73
N GLY A 259 16.46 -18.09 14.98
CA GLY A 259 16.71 -19.05 16.03
C GLY A 259 15.42 -19.30 16.80
N ASP A 260 15.10 -20.55 17.03
CA ASP A 260 13.95 -20.94 17.83
C ASP A 260 14.36 -21.88 18.98
N LEU A 261 13.48 -21.98 19.96
CA LEU A 261 13.61 -22.87 21.09
C LEU A 261 12.31 -23.66 21.21
N THR A 262 12.35 -24.92 20.81
CA THR A 262 11.16 -25.78 20.82
C THR A 262 11.19 -26.72 22.00
N THR A 263 10.05 -26.78 22.74
CA THR A 263 9.81 -27.78 23.79
C THR A 263 8.55 -28.54 23.47
N ASP A 264 8.66 -29.83 23.12
CA ASP A 264 7.51 -30.65 22.83
C ASP A 264 7.00 -31.35 24.13
N ASN A 265 5.87 -30.89 24.61
CA ASN A 265 5.17 -31.46 25.78
C ASN A 265 4.09 -32.46 25.39
N THR A 266 3.91 -32.77 24.11
CA THR A 266 2.86 -33.70 23.63
C THR A 266 3.33 -35.14 23.57
N VAL A 267 4.64 -35.37 23.67
CA VAL A 267 5.25 -36.71 23.70
C VAL A 267 5.27 -37.27 25.11
N ALA A 268 5.20 -38.61 25.23
CA ALA A 268 5.15 -39.31 26.52
C ALA A 268 6.36 -39.07 27.45
N GLN A 269 7.48 -38.68 26.88
CA GLN A 269 8.66 -38.17 27.59
C GLN A 269 9.03 -36.84 26.93
N PRO A 270 8.70 -35.69 27.56
CA PRO A 270 9.05 -34.41 27.04
C PRO A 270 10.56 -34.32 26.79
N THR A 271 10.96 -34.02 25.57
CA THR A 271 12.34 -33.68 25.24
C THR A 271 12.65 -32.32 25.89
N GLY A 272 13.87 -32.14 26.35
CA GLY A 272 14.32 -30.82 26.80
C GLY A 272 14.18 -29.77 25.69
N THR A 273 14.29 -28.50 26.05
CA THR A 273 14.27 -27.41 25.05
C THR A 273 15.39 -27.63 24.05
N GLU A 274 15.01 -27.85 22.79
CA GLU A 274 15.97 -28.02 21.68
C GLU A 274 16.12 -26.66 20.96
N PRO A 275 17.33 -26.12 20.89
CA PRO A 275 17.60 -24.96 20.05
C PRO A 275 17.70 -25.40 18.59
N ASP A 276 17.00 -24.71 17.72
CA ASP A 276 17.17 -24.80 16.26
C ASP A 276 17.52 -23.45 15.68
N GLY A 277 18.15 -23.42 14.53
CA GLY A 277 18.54 -22.19 13.88
C GLY A 277 18.71 -22.37 12.38
N ASP A 278 18.25 -21.40 11.67
CA ASP A 278 18.28 -21.39 10.22
C ASP A 278 18.77 -20.05 9.66
N ILE A 279 19.36 -20.08 8.48
CA ILE A 279 19.83 -18.91 7.75
C ILE A 279 19.29 -18.93 6.33
N GLY A 280 18.87 -17.80 5.85
CA GLY A 280 18.38 -17.69 4.49
C GLY A 280 18.75 -16.34 3.86
N VAL A 281 18.37 -16.20 2.61
CA VAL A 281 18.64 -14.98 1.85
C VAL A 281 17.57 -14.76 0.78
N ASP A 282 17.08 -13.56 0.72
CA ASP A 282 16.27 -13.07 -0.39
C ASP A 282 17.06 -12.10 -1.23
N ALA A 283 16.97 -12.23 -2.54
CA ALA A 283 17.61 -11.35 -3.50
C ALA A 283 16.59 -10.85 -4.51
N LYS A 284 16.60 -9.55 -4.75
CA LYS A 284 15.74 -8.91 -5.73
C LYS A 284 16.58 -8.20 -6.78
N TYR A 285 16.24 -8.40 -8.04
CA TYR A 285 16.92 -7.80 -9.17
C TYR A 285 15.95 -7.23 -10.19
N GLY A 286 16.07 -5.94 -10.46
CA GLY A 286 15.35 -5.29 -11.56
C GLY A 286 15.95 -5.66 -12.91
N ILE A 287 15.34 -6.62 -13.62
CA ILE A 287 15.78 -7.05 -14.97
C ILE A 287 15.59 -5.89 -15.95
N THR A 288 14.44 -5.25 -15.86
CA THR A 288 14.10 -4.02 -16.61
C THR A 288 13.37 -3.05 -15.69
N GLN A 289 13.02 -1.88 -16.18
CA GLN A 289 12.22 -0.90 -15.42
C GLN A 289 10.87 -1.48 -14.95
N ASN A 290 10.32 -2.45 -15.68
CA ASN A 290 8.99 -3.00 -15.46
C ASN A 290 9.00 -4.48 -15.10
N ILE A 291 10.15 -5.15 -15.05
CA ILE A 291 10.27 -6.56 -14.74
C ILE A 291 11.28 -6.74 -13.63
N THR A 292 10.85 -7.43 -12.58
CA THR A 292 11.69 -7.78 -11.44
C THR A 292 11.78 -9.29 -11.31
N ALA A 293 12.97 -9.77 -10.99
CA ALA A 293 13.20 -11.12 -10.51
C ALA A 293 13.44 -11.08 -9.00
N ASP A 294 12.73 -11.90 -8.27
CA ASP A 294 12.91 -12.17 -6.86
C ASP A 294 13.39 -13.61 -6.71
N LEU A 295 14.44 -13.81 -5.95
CA LEU A 295 15.02 -15.11 -5.65
C LEU A 295 15.03 -15.29 -4.14
N THR A 296 14.71 -16.49 -3.69
CA THR A 296 14.79 -16.83 -2.28
C THR A 296 15.52 -18.14 -2.09
N TYR A 297 16.28 -18.22 -1.03
CA TYR A 297 16.94 -19.43 -0.57
C TYR A 297 16.67 -19.61 0.91
N ASN A 298 16.11 -20.77 1.26
CA ASN A 298 15.78 -21.15 2.63
C ASN A 298 14.85 -20.14 3.30
N THR A 299 13.66 -19.93 2.70
CA THR A 299 12.67 -18.92 3.10
C THR A 299 12.23 -19.11 4.53
N ASP A 300 12.17 -17.99 5.29
CA ASP A 300 11.68 -17.93 6.65
C ASP A 300 10.21 -18.38 6.77
N PHE A 301 9.96 -19.37 7.62
CA PHE A 301 8.62 -19.85 7.98
C PHE A 301 8.14 -19.32 9.33
N ALA A 302 8.97 -18.65 10.13
CA ALA A 302 8.58 -18.20 11.47
C ALA A 302 7.31 -17.31 11.48
N GLN A 303 7.01 -16.66 10.35
CA GLN A 303 5.79 -15.89 10.19
C GLN A 303 4.53 -16.75 9.97
N VAL A 304 4.67 -18.01 9.58
CA VAL A 304 3.53 -18.92 9.36
C VAL A 304 2.96 -19.39 10.70
N GLU A 305 3.78 -19.55 11.71
CA GLU A 305 3.37 -19.93 13.06
C GLU A 305 2.61 -18.83 13.80
N ALA A 306 2.76 -17.58 13.42
CA ALA A 306 2.12 -16.43 14.05
C ALA A 306 0.66 -16.20 13.62
N ASP A 307 0.01 -17.17 13.00
CA ASP A 307 -1.40 -17.06 12.67
C ASP A 307 -2.27 -17.15 13.92
N GLU A 308 -3.28 -16.30 13.99
CA GLU A 308 -4.25 -16.36 15.07
C GLU A 308 -4.98 -17.72 15.04
N GLN A 309 -5.00 -18.40 16.18
CA GLN A 309 -5.76 -19.62 16.32
C GLN A 309 -7.25 -19.32 16.13
N GLN A 310 -7.83 -19.85 15.06
CA GLN A 310 -9.26 -19.73 14.79
C GLN A 310 -9.93 -21.09 14.91
N VAL A 311 -11.02 -21.14 15.67
CA VAL A 311 -11.86 -22.35 15.76
C VAL A 311 -12.71 -22.41 14.51
N ASN A 312 -12.42 -23.37 13.63
CA ASN A 312 -13.23 -23.61 12.43
C ASN A 312 -14.51 -24.40 12.78
N LEU A 313 -15.61 -23.69 12.91
CA LEU A 313 -16.94 -24.27 13.11
C LEU A 313 -17.67 -24.58 11.79
N THR A 314 -17.02 -24.37 10.66
CA THR A 314 -17.59 -24.60 9.33
C THR A 314 -16.97 -25.82 8.67
N ARG A 315 -17.64 -26.37 7.64
CA ARG A 315 -17.11 -27.46 6.80
C ARG A 315 -16.09 -26.99 5.74
N PHE A 316 -15.82 -25.70 5.67
CA PHE A 316 -14.92 -25.13 4.67
C PHE A 316 -13.54 -24.91 5.26
N SER A 317 -12.50 -25.04 4.44
CA SER A 317 -11.14 -24.74 4.85
C SER A 317 -10.98 -23.25 5.17
N LEU A 318 -10.26 -22.94 6.24
CA LEU A 318 -9.86 -21.56 6.55
C LEU A 318 -8.73 -21.14 5.59
N PHE A 319 -8.85 -19.92 5.08
CA PHE A 319 -7.81 -19.30 4.30
C PHE A 319 -7.20 -18.15 5.10
N PHE A 320 -5.93 -18.28 5.43
CA PHE A 320 -5.18 -17.25 6.11
C PHE A 320 -4.50 -16.32 5.10
N PRO A 321 -4.35 -15.02 5.39
CA PRO A 321 -3.62 -14.11 4.53
C PRO A 321 -2.15 -14.52 4.41
N GLU A 322 -1.54 -14.26 3.27
CA GLU A 322 -0.10 -14.45 3.09
C GLU A 322 0.67 -13.38 3.87
N LYS A 323 1.70 -13.77 4.61
CA LYS A 323 2.53 -12.87 5.43
C LYS A 323 4.01 -12.85 5.01
N ARG A 324 4.44 -13.84 4.22
CA ARG A 324 5.84 -13.93 3.79
C ARG A 324 6.16 -12.90 2.73
N ASP A 325 7.14 -12.05 2.98
CA ASP A 325 7.56 -10.94 2.11
C ASP A 325 7.76 -11.35 0.65
N PHE A 326 8.38 -12.50 0.43
CA PHE A 326 8.61 -13.03 -0.91
C PHE A 326 7.31 -13.19 -1.72
N PHE A 327 6.21 -13.59 -1.09
CA PHE A 327 4.94 -13.83 -1.79
C PHE A 327 4.03 -12.59 -1.83
N LEU A 328 4.24 -11.63 -0.93
CA LEU A 328 3.39 -10.44 -0.80
C LEU A 328 3.55 -9.47 -1.96
N GLU A 329 4.78 -9.24 -2.39
CA GLU A 329 5.04 -8.27 -3.43
C GLU A 329 4.47 -8.74 -4.77
N ASN A 330 3.69 -7.89 -5.44
CA ASN A 330 2.98 -8.21 -6.68
C ASN A 330 2.06 -9.46 -6.60
N GLN A 331 1.59 -9.81 -5.42
CA GLN A 331 0.66 -10.93 -5.19
C GLN A 331 -0.54 -10.90 -6.14
N GLY A 332 -1.05 -9.71 -6.45
CA GLY A 332 -2.18 -9.53 -7.37
C GLY A 332 -1.99 -10.13 -8.76
N VAL A 333 -0.75 -10.35 -9.21
CA VAL A 333 -0.46 -11.01 -10.50
C VAL A 333 -0.82 -12.50 -10.47
N PHE A 334 -0.78 -13.11 -9.29
CA PHE A 334 -1.05 -14.53 -9.07
C PHE A 334 -2.42 -14.80 -8.48
N THR A 335 -3.25 -13.77 -8.30
CA THR A 335 -4.62 -13.93 -7.79
C THR A 335 -5.56 -14.40 -8.88
N PHE A 336 -5.89 -15.69 -8.87
CA PHE A 336 -6.87 -16.30 -9.77
C PHE A 336 -8.06 -16.84 -8.96
N GLY A 337 -9.23 -16.44 -9.35
CA GLY A 337 -10.44 -16.82 -8.64
C GLY A 337 -10.83 -15.80 -7.57
N ASN A 338 -11.63 -16.23 -6.59
CA ASN A 338 -12.05 -15.37 -5.51
C ASN A 338 -11.05 -15.43 -4.36
N ASN A 339 -10.22 -14.41 -4.29
CA ASN A 339 -9.32 -14.18 -3.17
C ASN A 339 -9.94 -13.11 -2.26
N SER A 340 -10.67 -13.48 -1.25
CA SER A 340 -10.99 -12.59 -0.16
C SER A 340 -9.82 -12.58 0.83
N SER A 341 -8.74 -11.91 0.45
CA SER A 341 -7.64 -11.56 1.35
C SER A 341 -8.03 -10.32 2.16
N GLY A 342 -8.96 -10.46 3.04
CA GLY A 342 -9.38 -9.40 3.96
C GLY A 342 -10.38 -9.97 4.93
N GLY A 343 -9.95 -10.27 6.12
CA GLY A 343 -10.59 -10.51 7.40
C GLY A 343 -12.10 -10.66 7.53
N SER A 344 -12.82 -10.96 6.47
CA SER A 344 -14.26 -11.26 6.53
C SER A 344 -14.47 -12.76 6.28
N ASN A 345 -14.89 -13.46 7.31
CA ASN A 345 -15.19 -14.90 7.31
C ASN A 345 -16.34 -15.34 6.39
N ASN A 346 -16.79 -14.50 5.47
CA ASN A 346 -17.88 -14.79 4.55
C ASN A 346 -17.37 -15.12 3.15
N ASN A 347 -16.59 -16.18 3.01
CA ASN A 347 -16.18 -16.75 1.74
C ASN A 347 -17.28 -17.66 1.16
N THR A 348 -18.34 -17.05 0.64
CA THR A 348 -19.40 -17.75 -0.11
C THR A 348 -19.27 -17.52 -1.61
N SER A 349 -18.04 -17.43 -2.13
CA SER A 349 -17.87 -17.31 -3.56
C SER A 349 -17.79 -18.68 -4.20
N ASP A 350 -18.63 -18.90 -5.21
CA ASP A 350 -18.66 -20.11 -6.03
C ASP A 350 -17.45 -20.22 -6.99
N VAL A 351 -16.53 -19.26 -6.94
CA VAL A 351 -15.34 -19.26 -7.78
C VAL A 351 -14.18 -19.97 -7.09
N PRO A 352 -13.63 -21.04 -7.67
CA PRO A 352 -12.54 -21.77 -7.04
C PRO A 352 -11.26 -20.92 -7.00
N LEU A 353 -10.53 -21.01 -5.88
CA LEU A 353 -9.20 -20.44 -5.74
C LEU A 353 -8.21 -21.33 -6.48
N LEU A 354 -7.62 -20.83 -7.58
CA LEU A 354 -6.71 -21.61 -8.42
C LEU A 354 -5.26 -21.58 -7.94
N PHE A 355 -4.86 -20.53 -7.24
CA PHE A 355 -3.52 -20.39 -6.68
C PHE A 355 -3.59 -19.80 -5.27
N TYR A 356 -2.89 -20.44 -4.33
CA TYR A 356 -2.82 -20.01 -2.94
C TYR A 356 -1.40 -20.24 -2.43
N SER A 357 -0.63 -19.15 -2.30
CA SER A 357 0.79 -19.17 -1.98
C SER A 357 1.09 -19.84 -0.63
N ARG A 358 0.23 -19.68 0.38
CA ARG A 358 0.43 -20.30 1.70
C ARG A 358 0.43 -21.84 1.72
N ARG A 359 -0.07 -22.49 0.66
CA ARG A 359 0.10 -23.93 0.52
C ARG A 359 1.53 -24.34 0.18
N ILE A 360 2.32 -23.40 -0.36
CA ILE A 360 3.73 -23.67 -0.68
C ILE A 360 4.50 -23.75 0.63
N GLY A 361 5.12 -24.90 0.90
CA GLY A 361 5.80 -25.17 2.16
C GLY A 361 4.92 -25.73 3.26
N LEU A 362 3.71 -26.20 2.94
CA LEU A 362 2.82 -26.89 3.88
C LEU A 362 2.34 -28.20 3.30
N SER A 363 2.42 -29.29 4.06
CA SER A 363 1.84 -30.59 3.76
C SER A 363 1.12 -31.11 5.00
N ASN A 364 -0.19 -31.41 4.90
CA ASN A 364 -0.99 -31.94 6.00
C ASN A 364 -0.91 -31.12 7.32
N ASN A 365 -0.91 -29.80 7.24
CA ASN A 365 -0.69 -28.86 8.35
C ASN A 365 0.69 -28.97 9.03
N ARG A 366 1.67 -29.57 8.35
CA ARG A 366 3.06 -29.59 8.78
C ARG A 366 3.89 -28.72 7.86
N GLU A 367 4.90 -28.10 8.39
CA GLU A 367 5.84 -27.32 7.63
C GLU A 367 6.74 -28.23 6.79
N VAL A 368 6.88 -27.90 5.50
CA VAL A 368 7.84 -28.49 4.59
C VAL A 368 8.78 -27.38 4.15
N PRO A 369 10.03 -27.41 4.61
CA PRO A 369 10.97 -26.32 4.32
C PRO A 369 11.09 -26.04 2.82
N ILE A 370 11.09 -24.78 2.43
CA ILE A 370 11.35 -24.35 1.07
C ILE A 370 12.86 -24.26 0.89
N TRP A 371 13.39 -25.09 0.02
CA TRP A 371 14.82 -25.08 -0.30
C TRP A 371 15.21 -23.81 -1.04
N GLY A 372 14.37 -23.36 -1.97
CA GLY A 372 14.60 -22.15 -2.71
C GLY A 372 13.56 -21.97 -3.80
N GLY A 373 13.60 -20.81 -4.42
CA GLY A 373 12.70 -20.51 -5.51
C GLY A 373 12.99 -19.18 -6.17
N GLY A 374 12.21 -18.89 -7.20
CA GLY A 374 12.31 -17.65 -7.91
C GLY A 374 10.97 -17.21 -8.46
N ARG A 375 10.83 -15.91 -8.56
CA ARG A 375 9.65 -15.26 -9.12
C ARG A 375 10.07 -14.16 -10.07
N VAL A 376 9.42 -14.09 -11.22
CA VAL A 376 9.55 -12.98 -12.15
C VAL A 376 8.19 -12.33 -12.33
N THR A 377 8.08 -11.07 -11.99
CA THR A 377 6.84 -10.30 -12.13
C THR A 377 7.09 -9.00 -12.85
N GLY A 378 6.10 -8.53 -13.58
CA GLY A 378 6.20 -7.24 -14.22
C GLY A 378 5.19 -6.99 -15.32
N ARG A 379 5.44 -5.94 -16.10
CA ARG A 379 4.58 -5.52 -17.20
C ARG A 379 5.35 -5.42 -18.50
N VAL A 380 4.80 -6.02 -19.55
CA VAL A 380 5.32 -5.95 -20.92
C VAL A 380 4.23 -5.38 -21.83
N GLY A 381 4.35 -4.09 -22.17
CA GLY A 381 3.32 -3.38 -22.88
C GLY A 381 1.99 -3.40 -22.12
N ARG A 382 0.94 -3.99 -22.70
CA ARG A 382 -0.38 -4.13 -22.07
C ARG A 382 -0.56 -5.41 -21.24
N TYR A 383 0.44 -6.27 -21.21
CA TYR A 383 0.37 -7.56 -20.52
C TYR A 383 1.05 -7.48 -19.16
N GLN A 384 0.42 -8.07 -18.16
CA GLN A 384 1.02 -8.33 -16.86
C GLN A 384 1.53 -9.76 -16.85
N LEU A 385 2.79 -9.94 -16.48
CA LEU A 385 3.49 -11.23 -16.48
C LEU A 385 3.82 -11.62 -15.04
N GLY A 386 3.52 -12.87 -14.70
CA GLY A 386 3.97 -13.49 -13.45
C GLY A 386 4.38 -14.94 -13.72
N VAL A 387 5.57 -15.26 -13.30
CA VAL A 387 6.13 -16.62 -13.30
C VAL A 387 6.67 -16.89 -11.91
N ILE A 388 6.35 -18.02 -11.33
CA ILE A 388 6.86 -18.47 -10.04
C ILE A 388 7.22 -19.94 -10.10
N ASP A 389 8.39 -20.28 -9.57
CA ASP A 389 8.85 -21.64 -9.35
C ASP A 389 9.43 -21.76 -7.95
N MET A 390 8.96 -22.77 -7.18
CA MET A 390 9.36 -22.99 -5.80
C MET A 390 9.68 -24.46 -5.60
N GLN A 391 10.80 -24.73 -4.93
CA GLN A 391 11.30 -26.05 -4.59
C GLN A 391 11.22 -26.24 -3.07
N THR A 392 10.52 -27.27 -2.65
CA THR A 392 10.45 -27.70 -1.25
C THR A 392 11.36 -28.88 -1.00
N LYS A 393 11.79 -29.09 0.24
CA LYS A 393 12.41 -30.34 0.67
C LYS A 393 11.40 -31.49 0.57
N GLU A 394 11.89 -32.72 0.48
CA GLU A 394 11.00 -33.87 0.53
C GLU A 394 10.29 -33.96 1.88
N ASP A 395 8.98 -34.24 1.85
CA ASP A 395 8.23 -34.53 3.07
C ASP A 395 8.58 -35.98 3.51
N ALA A 396 9.41 -36.10 4.54
CA ALA A 396 9.85 -37.40 5.05
C ALA A 396 8.70 -38.22 5.70
N ALA A 397 7.49 -37.67 5.76
CA ALA A 397 6.29 -38.31 6.34
C ALA A 397 5.21 -38.64 5.29
N ALA A 398 5.50 -38.50 3.99
CA ALA A 398 4.58 -38.84 2.90
C ALA A 398 4.74 -40.29 2.43
#